data_d7cd320dc241b95a97a4b65848788b86
#
_entry.id   d7cd320dc241b95a97a4b65848788b86
#
_cell.length_a   1.000
_cell.length_b   1.000
_cell.length_c   1.000
_cell.angle_alpha   90.00
_cell.angle_beta   90.00
_cell.angle_gamma   90.00
#
_symmetry.space_group_name_H-M   'P 1'
#
loop_
_entity.id
_entity.type
_entity.pdbx_description
1 polymer ?
#
loop_
_entity_poly.entity_id
_entity_poly.type
_entity_poly.pdbx_seq_one_letter_code
_entity_poly.pdbx_strand_id
1 'polypeptide(L)'
;MDIFNLFGKHIAFRNIARLISPHVAAAALSAICLAPVHASDLQREKRMADQIVDAILDGDAVFLKATDASSDHEFLSIYTEAADEPVRGTAIILHGRGFHPDWQDAINPLRVGLTESGWNTLSVQMPVLEKQAKYYDYVPLFPQAIPRIEAAIAYARQQLAANEIDGKVVLIAHSCGAHMAMAWADVDSFESIDAYVGVGMGATDYKQPMRHQFPLDKIKVPVFDVYAQNDFPAVIKMAPDRLALIKKAGNEKSAQAVVEDSDHYYTDRGDVLTEVISDWLQTL
;
A
#
# COMPACT_ATOMS: atom_id res chain seq x y z
N MET A 1 -29.98 5.51 -91.80
CA MET A 1 -31.45 5.54 -91.58
C MET A 1 -31.59 5.91 -90.09
N ASP A 2 -31.68 7.21 -89.83
CA ASP A 2 -32.88 7.97 -89.49
C ASP A 2 -33.50 7.49 -88.15
N ILE A 3 -33.86 8.23 -87.15
CA ILE A 3 -34.37 9.62 -87.07
C ILE A 3 -34.47 10.00 -85.58
N PHE A 4 -34.13 11.27 -85.24
CA PHE A 4 -34.76 12.23 -84.31
C PHE A 4 -34.99 11.85 -82.84
N ASN A 5 -34.34 12.53 -81.87
CA ASN A 5 -34.72 13.87 -81.32
C ASN A 5 -35.90 13.83 -80.34
N LEU A 6 -35.70 14.25 -79.08
CA LEU A 6 -36.32 15.44 -78.52
C LEU A 6 -36.36 15.47 -77.00
N PHE A 7 -35.96 16.62 -76.46
CA PHE A 7 -36.30 17.26 -75.16
C PHE A 7 -35.72 16.62 -73.87
N GLY A 8 -34.80 17.10 -73.17
CA GLY A 8 -34.69 18.46 -72.61
C GLY A 8 -35.49 18.59 -71.30
N LYS A 9 -34.86 18.37 -70.16
CA LYS A 9 -35.24 19.11 -68.94
C LYS A 9 -34.03 19.12 -67.96
N HIS A 10 -33.46 20.33 -67.83
CA HIS A 10 -32.53 20.68 -66.78
C HIS A 10 -33.25 20.60 -65.44
N ILE A 11 -32.75 19.74 -64.54
CA ILE A 11 -33.08 19.85 -63.17
C ILE A 11 -31.82 20.33 -62.43
N ALA A 12 -31.87 21.58 -61.99
CA ALA A 12 -30.86 22.23 -61.22
C ALA A 12 -30.87 21.60 -59.78
N PHE A 13 -29.81 20.89 -59.44
CA PHE A 13 -29.56 20.51 -58.03
C PHE A 13 -29.13 21.78 -57.29
N ARG A 14 -30.04 22.30 -56.47
CA ARG A 14 -29.72 23.32 -55.45
C ARG A 14 -28.90 22.67 -54.37
N ASN A 15 -27.65 23.10 -54.24
CA ASN A 15 -26.79 22.86 -53.10
C ASN A 15 -27.44 23.40 -51.81
N ILE A 16 -27.93 22.51 -50.96
CA ILE A 16 -28.26 22.83 -49.58
C ILE A 16 -27.01 22.56 -48.76
N ALA A 17 -26.12 23.52 -48.69
CA ALA A 17 -25.10 23.57 -47.66
C ALA A 17 -25.81 23.86 -46.36
N ARG A 18 -26.06 22.80 -45.56
CA ARG A 18 -26.48 22.97 -44.17
C ARG A 18 -25.29 23.52 -43.41
N LEU A 19 -25.38 24.77 -43.03
CA LEU A 19 -24.54 25.42 -42.02
C LEU A 19 -24.71 24.68 -40.67
N ILE A 20 -23.80 23.78 -40.38
CA ILE A 20 -23.65 23.26 -39.05
C ILE A 20 -22.92 24.34 -38.25
N SER A 21 -23.65 24.97 -37.34
CA SER A 21 -23.12 26.01 -36.47
C SER A 21 -21.90 25.51 -35.69
N PRO A 22 -20.77 26.22 -35.65
CA PRO A 22 -19.58 25.81 -34.89
C PRO A 22 -19.79 25.76 -33.39
N HIS A 23 -20.92 26.23 -32.89
CA HIS A 23 -21.26 26.23 -31.46
C HIS A 23 -21.80 24.89 -30.95
N VAL A 24 -22.16 23.95 -31.82
CA VAL A 24 -22.59 22.59 -31.40
C VAL A 24 -21.41 21.65 -31.27
N ALA A 25 -20.30 21.91 -31.97
CA ALA A 25 -19.09 21.09 -31.84
C ALA A 25 -18.29 21.39 -30.55
N ALA A 26 -18.41 22.59 -29.98
CA ALA A 26 -17.72 22.97 -28.74
C ALA A 26 -18.38 22.40 -27.46
N ALA A 27 -19.69 22.07 -27.49
CA ALA A 27 -20.40 21.51 -26.33
C ALA A 27 -20.20 20.01 -26.15
N ALA A 28 -19.71 19.29 -27.16
CA ALA A 28 -19.49 17.85 -27.09
C ALA A 28 -18.10 17.46 -26.55
N LEU A 29 -17.15 18.40 -26.41
CA LEU A 29 -15.81 18.13 -25.87
C LEU A 29 -15.65 18.42 -24.39
N SER A 30 -16.68 18.94 -23.70
CA SER A 30 -16.59 19.33 -22.29
C SER A 30 -17.15 18.29 -21.29
N ALA A 31 -17.50 17.11 -21.74
CA ALA A 31 -17.96 16.01 -20.88
C ALA A 31 -16.97 14.85 -20.89
N ILE A 32 -15.67 15.14 -20.82
CA ILE A 32 -14.75 14.19 -20.21
C ILE A 32 -15.05 14.30 -18.73
N CYS A 33 -15.95 13.45 -18.22
CA CYS A 33 -16.07 13.18 -16.80
C CYS A 33 -14.68 12.74 -16.33
N LEU A 34 -13.92 13.67 -15.77
CA LEU A 34 -12.84 13.35 -14.85
C LEU A 34 -13.52 12.58 -13.73
N ALA A 35 -13.48 11.25 -13.81
CA ALA A 35 -13.75 10.42 -12.63
C ALA A 35 -12.89 11.02 -11.52
N PRO A 36 -13.43 11.25 -10.31
CA PRO A 36 -12.62 11.77 -9.23
C PRO A 36 -11.46 10.79 -9.05
N VAL A 37 -10.26 11.23 -9.37
CA VAL A 37 -9.05 10.51 -8.96
C VAL A 37 -9.10 10.57 -7.45
N HIS A 38 -9.35 9.43 -6.80
CA HIS A 38 -9.26 9.34 -5.36
C HIS A 38 -7.77 9.47 -5.02
N ALA A 39 -7.34 10.69 -4.77
CA ALA A 39 -6.01 10.99 -4.28
C ALA A 39 -5.99 10.87 -2.75
N SER A 40 -4.84 10.55 -2.19
CA SER A 40 -4.62 10.62 -0.75
C SER A 40 -4.96 12.02 -0.21
N ASP A 41 -5.49 12.10 1.00
CA ASP A 41 -5.69 13.36 1.71
C ASP A 41 -4.35 13.88 2.29
N LEU A 42 -3.53 14.47 1.42
CA LEU A 42 -2.21 15.02 1.80
C LEU A 42 -2.31 16.09 2.88
N GLN A 43 -3.43 16.83 2.96
CA GLN A 43 -3.63 17.80 4.03
C GLN A 43 -3.84 17.11 5.39
N ARG A 44 -4.54 15.98 5.41
CA ARG A 44 -4.69 15.16 6.60
C ARG A 44 -3.38 14.54 7.02
N GLU A 45 -2.62 13.99 6.08
CA GLU A 45 -1.29 13.45 6.34
C GLU A 45 -0.38 14.51 6.96
N LYS A 46 -0.37 15.72 6.38
CA LYS A 46 0.41 16.83 6.94
C LYS A 46 -0.03 17.19 8.36
N ARG A 47 -1.35 17.27 8.63
CA ARG A 47 -1.84 17.53 9.99
C ARG A 47 -1.42 16.44 10.98
N MET A 48 -1.45 15.17 10.56
CA MET A 48 -0.97 14.05 11.37
C MET A 48 0.52 14.19 11.65
N ALA A 49 1.33 14.46 10.63
CA ALA A 49 2.76 14.69 10.78
C ALA A 49 3.05 15.85 11.75
N ASP A 50 2.41 17.00 11.56
CA ASP A 50 2.58 18.18 12.43
C ASP A 50 2.22 17.88 13.91
N GLN A 51 1.31 16.91 14.16
CA GLN A 51 0.90 16.55 15.52
C GLN A 51 1.86 15.57 16.21
N ILE A 52 2.52 14.70 15.44
CA ILE A 52 3.32 13.62 16.01
C ILE A 52 4.82 13.90 15.99
N VAL A 53 5.34 14.73 15.08
CA VAL A 53 6.78 14.96 14.91
C VAL A 53 7.45 15.41 16.22
N ASP A 54 6.84 16.36 16.95
CA ASP A 54 7.37 16.84 18.21
C ASP A 54 7.16 15.87 19.40
N ALA A 55 6.36 14.82 19.19
CA ALA A 55 6.05 13.80 20.19
C ALA A 55 6.82 12.49 19.99
N ILE A 56 7.61 12.37 18.93
CA ILE A 56 8.47 11.20 18.69
C ILE A 56 9.57 11.18 19.75
N LEU A 57 9.57 10.16 20.60
CA LEU A 57 10.58 9.97 21.65
C LEU A 57 11.71 9.05 21.20
N ASP A 58 11.40 8.09 20.33
CA ASP A 58 12.33 7.07 19.86
C ASP A 58 12.52 7.21 18.35
N GLY A 59 13.73 7.48 17.90
CA GLY A 59 14.09 7.66 16.50
C GLY A 59 13.91 9.07 15.96
N ASP A 60 14.14 9.23 14.67
CA ASP A 60 14.19 10.50 13.97
C ASP A 60 13.08 10.62 12.93
N ALA A 61 12.43 11.78 12.86
CA ALA A 61 11.52 12.11 11.78
C ALA A 61 12.29 12.31 10.48
N VAL A 62 11.94 11.53 9.46
CA VAL A 62 12.53 11.59 8.12
C VAL A 62 11.42 11.88 7.11
N PHE A 63 11.61 12.88 6.25
CA PHE A 63 10.69 13.18 5.17
C PHE A 63 11.23 12.59 3.87
N LEU A 64 10.57 11.54 3.39
CA LEU A 64 10.90 10.88 2.14
C LEU A 64 10.06 11.45 0.99
N LYS A 65 10.59 11.38 -0.23
CA LYS A 65 9.87 11.82 -1.43
C LYS A 65 9.26 10.62 -2.15
N ALA A 66 7.95 10.70 -2.38
CA ALA A 66 7.28 9.87 -3.36
C ALA A 66 7.23 10.62 -4.68
N THR A 67 7.75 9.99 -5.73
CA THR A 67 7.70 10.54 -7.10
C THR A 67 6.80 9.65 -7.93
N ASP A 68 5.64 10.17 -8.31
CA ASP A 68 4.74 9.51 -9.25
C ASP A 68 4.46 10.41 -10.47
N ALA A 69 3.75 9.88 -11.47
CA ALA A 69 3.44 10.61 -12.70
C ALA A 69 2.55 11.85 -12.47
N SER A 70 1.94 12.01 -11.30
CA SER A 70 0.98 13.06 -10.99
C SER A 70 1.50 14.10 -10.01
N SER A 71 2.43 13.75 -9.11
CA SER A 71 2.97 14.68 -8.12
C SER A 71 4.26 14.16 -7.46
N ASP A 72 5.12 15.12 -7.12
CA ASP A 72 6.17 14.91 -6.12
C ASP A 72 5.65 15.42 -4.79
N HIS A 73 5.63 14.58 -3.77
CA HIS A 73 5.27 15.00 -2.42
C HIS A 73 6.17 14.35 -1.37
N GLU A 74 6.35 15.05 -0.27
CA GLU A 74 7.06 14.53 0.90
C GLU A 74 6.07 13.88 1.86
N PHE A 75 6.48 12.79 2.49
CA PHE A 75 5.69 12.10 3.49
C PHE A 75 6.56 11.75 4.69
N LEU A 76 5.96 11.81 5.89
CA LEU A 76 6.64 11.49 7.13
C LEU A 76 7.00 10.00 7.19
N SER A 77 8.22 9.72 7.61
CA SER A 77 8.66 8.41 8.08
C SER A 77 9.40 8.58 9.40
N ILE A 78 9.47 7.54 10.21
CA ILE A 78 10.22 7.55 11.46
C ILE A 78 11.28 6.45 11.36
N TYR A 79 12.54 6.85 11.40
CA TYR A 79 13.67 5.93 11.40
C TYR A 79 14.19 5.77 12.83
N THR A 80 14.34 4.54 13.27
CA THR A 80 14.92 4.22 14.58
C THR A 80 16.04 3.21 14.37
N GLU A 81 17.22 3.54 14.87
CA GLU A 81 18.36 2.63 14.82
C GLU A 81 18.17 1.45 15.79
N ALA A 82 18.76 0.32 15.45
CA ALA A 82 18.78 -0.85 16.33
C ALA A 82 19.45 -0.49 17.66
N ALA A 83 18.83 -0.90 18.74
CA ALA A 83 19.40 -0.73 20.10
C ALA A 83 20.43 -1.81 20.41
N ASP A 84 20.28 -3.01 19.81
CA ASP A 84 21.14 -4.16 20.04
C ASP A 84 21.97 -4.51 18.80
N GLU A 85 23.14 -5.03 19.03
CA GLU A 85 24.08 -5.55 18.03
C GLU A 85 24.11 -7.10 18.00
N PRO A 86 24.38 -7.75 16.87
CA PRO A 86 24.68 -7.14 15.57
C PRO A 86 23.42 -6.66 14.83
N VAL A 87 23.53 -5.55 14.10
CA VAL A 87 22.43 -5.05 13.28
C VAL A 87 22.10 -6.05 12.16
N ARG A 88 20.86 -6.54 12.14
CA ARG A 88 20.38 -7.56 11.21
C ARG A 88 19.87 -7.01 9.88
N GLY A 89 19.45 -5.73 9.91
CA GLY A 89 18.85 -5.07 8.76
C GLY A 89 17.87 -3.97 9.13
N THR A 90 16.97 -3.66 8.22
CA THR A 90 15.91 -2.66 8.42
C THR A 90 14.53 -3.27 8.19
N ALA A 91 13.64 -3.13 9.18
CA ALA A 91 12.23 -3.46 9.08
C ALA A 91 11.42 -2.20 8.69
N ILE A 92 10.85 -2.21 7.49
CA ILE A 92 9.95 -1.16 7.00
C ILE A 92 8.53 -1.50 7.45
N ILE A 93 7.83 -0.55 8.11
CA ILE A 93 6.53 -0.79 8.73
C ILE A 93 5.46 0.09 8.07
N LEU A 94 4.43 -0.56 7.51
CA LEU A 94 3.30 0.08 6.85
C LEU A 94 2.05 -0.01 7.73
N HIS A 95 1.51 1.15 8.11
CA HIS A 95 0.34 1.22 8.99
C HIS A 95 -0.99 0.91 8.29
N GLY A 96 -2.02 0.63 9.08
CA GLY A 96 -3.38 0.40 8.64
C GLY A 96 -4.14 1.66 8.19
N ARG A 97 -5.40 1.46 7.81
CA ARG A 97 -6.29 2.49 7.28
C ARG A 97 -6.49 3.65 8.26
N GLY A 98 -6.15 4.87 7.81
CA GLY A 98 -6.38 6.10 8.58
C GLY A 98 -5.47 6.30 9.77
N PHE A 99 -4.44 5.48 9.94
CA PHE A 99 -3.42 5.57 10.97
C PHE A 99 -2.25 6.48 10.53
N HIS A 100 -1.16 6.44 11.28
CA HIS A 100 0.07 7.20 11.04
C HIS A 100 1.30 6.38 11.48
N PRO A 101 2.53 6.79 11.15
CA PRO A 101 3.76 6.03 11.41
C PRO A 101 4.08 5.75 12.88
N ASP A 102 3.39 6.41 13.79
CA ASP A 102 3.55 6.21 15.25
C ASP A 102 2.25 5.79 15.92
N TRP A 103 1.41 5.00 15.25
CA TRP A 103 0.14 4.54 15.83
C TRP A 103 0.38 3.62 17.02
N GLN A 104 -0.24 3.96 18.17
CA GLN A 104 0.13 3.49 19.49
C GLN A 104 -0.02 1.97 19.72
N ASP A 105 -0.97 1.29 19.06
CA ASP A 105 -1.31 -0.10 19.43
C ASP A 105 -0.43 -1.13 18.71
N ALA A 106 -0.29 -1.07 17.38
CA ALA A 106 0.49 -2.02 16.60
C ALA A 106 1.80 -1.44 16.08
N ILE A 107 1.79 -0.19 15.60
CA ILE A 107 2.90 0.38 14.83
C ILE A 107 4.03 0.86 15.73
N ASN A 108 3.72 1.63 16.78
CA ASN A 108 4.73 2.12 17.72
C ASN A 108 5.43 0.95 18.44
N PRO A 109 4.72 -0.05 19.01
CA PRO A 109 5.37 -1.21 19.62
C PRO A 109 6.30 -1.96 18.67
N LEU A 110 5.90 -2.17 17.41
CA LEU A 110 6.76 -2.79 16.39
C LEU A 110 7.98 -1.92 16.09
N ARG A 111 7.77 -0.63 15.91
CA ARG A 111 8.82 0.33 15.55
C ARG A 111 9.91 0.42 16.63
N VAL A 112 9.49 0.47 17.90
CA VAL A 112 10.41 0.57 19.02
C VAL A 112 10.95 -0.81 19.41
N GLY A 113 10.08 -1.81 19.59
CA GLY A 113 10.47 -3.10 20.16
C GLY A 113 11.36 -3.94 19.23
N LEU A 114 11.24 -3.83 17.91
CA LEU A 114 12.14 -4.56 17.00
C LEU A 114 13.58 -4.08 17.06
N THR A 115 13.84 -2.86 17.56
CA THR A 115 15.20 -2.35 17.73
C THR A 115 15.99 -3.16 18.79
N GLU A 116 15.31 -3.67 19.80
CA GLU A 116 15.89 -4.54 20.85
C GLU A 116 16.30 -5.92 20.31
N SER A 117 15.90 -6.25 19.08
CA SER A 117 16.25 -7.49 18.41
C SER A 117 17.25 -7.28 17.25
N GLY A 118 17.92 -6.14 17.22
CA GLY A 118 18.94 -5.80 16.23
C GLY A 118 18.38 -5.34 14.87
N TRP A 119 17.14 -4.86 14.81
CA TRP A 119 16.57 -4.31 13.59
C TRP A 119 16.50 -2.78 13.65
N ASN A 120 17.09 -2.10 12.66
CA ASN A 120 16.63 -0.75 12.38
C ASN A 120 15.17 -0.79 11.97
N THR A 121 14.39 0.23 12.30
CA THR A 121 13.01 0.32 11.83
C THR A 121 12.76 1.59 11.04
N LEU A 122 11.90 1.51 10.02
CA LEU A 122 11.44 2.64 9.24
C LEU A 122 9.92 2.58 9.12
N SER A 123 9.22 3.28 9.99
CA SER A 123 7.77 3.37 9.93
C SER A 123 7.32 4.48 8.98
N VAL A 124 6.41 4.18 8.06
CA VAL A 124 6.14 4.97 6.85
C VAL A 124 4.70 5.48 6.82
N GLN A 125 4.50 6.76 6.54
CA GLN A 125 3.17 7.31 6.29
C GLN A 125 2.62 6.77 4.97
N MET A 126 1.58 5.95 5.09
CA MET A 126 0.84 5.42 3.96
C MET A 126 -0.30 6.38 3.53
N PRO A 127 -0.78 6.30 2.28
CA PRO A 127 -1.91 7.10 1.83
C PRO A 127 -3.13 6.96 2.74
N VAL A 128 -3.72 8.09 3.14
CA VAL A 128 -4.93 8.11 3.96
C VAL A 128 -6.04 8.92 3.29
N LEU A 129 -7.28 8.56 3.64
CA LEU A 129 -8.49 9.32 3.31
C LEU A 129 -9.09 9.94 4.57
N GLU A 130 -10.21 10.62 4.42
CA GLU A 130 -10.99 11.13 5.53
C GLU A 130 -11.35 10.03 6.55
N LYS A 131 -11.65 10.43 7.78
CA LYS A 131 -11.88 9.50 8.90
C LYS A 131 -13.02 8.49 8.65
N GLN A 132 -14.04 8.88 7.86
CA GLN A 132 -15.24 8.08 7.58
C GLN A 132 -15.05 7.10 6.43
N ALA A 133 -13.98 7.24 5.64
CA ALA A 133 -13.72 6.41 4.47
C ALA A 133 -13.64 4.92 4.84
N LYS A 134 -14.26 4.09 3.99
CA LYS A 134 -14.34 2.64 4.15
C LYS A 134 -13.33 1.93 3.26
N TYR A 135 -13.25 0.61 3.38
CA TYR A 135 -12.34 -0.21 2.58
C TYR A 135 -12.42 0.09 1.07
N TYR A 136 -13.63 0.16 0.50
CA TYR A 136 -13.79 0.38 -0.95
C TYR A 136 -13.33 1.76 -1.41
N ASP A 137 -13.36 2.75 -0.53
CA ASP A 137 -12.85 4.08 -0.83
C ASP A 137 -11.31 4.06 -0.93
N TYR A 138 -10.66 3.15 -0.17
CA TYR A 138 -9.20 2.96 -0.18
C TYR A 138 -8.68 2.12 -1.35
N VAL A 139 -9.51 1.27 -1.97
CA VAL A 139 -9.05 0.40 -3.08
C VAL A 139 -8.34 1.19 -4.20
N PRO A 140 -8.83 2.35 -4.66
CA PRO A 140 -8.13 3.16 -5.66
C PRO A 140 -6.80 3.76 -5.20
N LEU A 141 -6.57 3.83 -3.88
CA LEU A 141 -5.35 4.37 -3.30
C LEU A 141 -4.21 3.35 -3.20
N PHE A 142 -4.50 2.06 -3.25
CA PHE A 142 -3.47 1.05 -3.04
C PHE A 142 -2.27 1.22 -3.98
N PRO A 143 -2.43 1.49 -5.29
CA PRO A 143 -1.29 1.77 -6.16
C PRO A 143 -0.52 3.05 -5.83
N GLN A 144 -1.14 4.03 -5.14
CA GLN A 144 -0.44 5.26 -4.75
C GLN A 144 0.55 5.05 -3.60
N ALA A 145 0.50 3.88 -2.95
CA ALA A 145 1.48 3.48 -1.95
C ALA A 145 2.81 3.02 -2.57
N ILE A 146 2.80 2.59 -3.84
CA ILE A 146 3.97 2.01 -4.52
C ILE A 146 5.20 2.93 -4.44
N PRO A 147 5.14 4.22 -4.86
CA PRO A 147 6.31 5.09 -4.81
C PRO A 147 6.78 5.38 -3.37
N ARG A 148 5.90 5.28 -2.37
CA ARG A 148 6.30 5.41 -0.95
C ARG A 148 7.06 4.19 -0.46
N ILE A 149 6.61 2.99 -0.82
CA ILE A 149 7.29 1.73 -0.50
C ILE A 149 8.67 1.69 -1.16
N GLU A 150 8.77 2.06 -2.43
CA GLU A 150 10.03 2.11 -3.17
C GLU A 150 11.01 3.13 -2.56
N ALA A 151 10.53 4.32 -2.20
CA ALA A 151 11.35 5.33 -1.51
C ALA A 151 11.84 4.84 -0.14
N ALA A 152 10.98 4.13 0.61
CA ALA A 152 11.35 3.56 1.90
C ALA A 152 12.41 2.45 1.76
N ILE A 153 12.28 1.57 0.76
CA ILE A 153 13.27 0.51 0.47
C ILE A 153 14.60 1.14 0.06
N ALA A 154 14.57 2.13 -0.82
CA ALA A 154 15.78 2.85 -1.25
C ALA A 154 16.49 3.50 -0.07
N TYR A 155 15.74 4.18 0.82
CA TYR A 155 16.28 4.77 2.03
C TYR A 155 16.88 3.72 2.98
N ALA A 156 16.16 2.62 3.25
CA ALA A 156 16.64 1.53 4.10
C ALA A 156 17.97 0.95 3.57
N ARG A 157 18.04 0.64 2.27
CA ARG A 157 19.26 0.14 1.62
C ARG A 157 20.40 1.17 1.69
N GLN A 158 20.10 2.47 1.52
CA GLN A 158 21.10 3.53 1.64
C GLN A 158 21.67 3.61 3.06
N GLN A 159 20.82 3.52 4.11
CA GLN A 159 21.28 3.55 5.49
C GLN A 159 22.15 2.36 5.83
N LEU A 160 21.78 1.15 5.41
CA LEU A 160 22.59 -0.05 5.60
C LEU A 160 23.96 0.10 4.92
N ALA A 161 23.99 0.56 3.67
CA ALA A 161 25.22 0.75 2.92
C ALA A 161 26.13 1.85 3.52
N ALA A 162 25.52 2.96 4.00
CA ALA A 162 26.29 4.04 4.62
C ALA A 162 26.97 3.64 5.93
N ASN A 163 26.41 2.65 6.63
CA ASN A 163 26.94 2.11 7.87
C ASN A 163 27.72 0.79 7.67
N GLU A 164 27.96 0.39 6.42
CA GLU A 164 28.70 -0.84 6.06
C GLU A 164 28.03 -2.13 6.63
N ILE A 165 26.70 -2.11 6.77
CA ILE A 165 25.91 -3.23 7.30
C ILE A 165 25.45 -4.11 6.14
N ASP A 166 25.86 -5.38 6.13
CA ASP A 166 25.30 -6.43 5.25
C ASP A 166 24.01 -6.97 5.87
N GLY A 167 22.96 -6.18 5.77
CA GLY A 167 21.67 -6.44 6.44
C GLY A 167 20.52 -6.66 5.47
N LYS A 168 19.46 -7.27 6.00
CA LYS A 168 18.22 -7.55 5.26
C LYS A 168 17.29 -6.34 5.26
N VAL A 169 16.42 -6.25 4.26
CA VAL A 169 15.27 -5.34 4.25
C VAL A 169 13.99 -6.17 4.32
N VAL A 170 13.21 -5.99 5.38
CA VAL A 170 11.95 -6.69 5.61
C VAL A 170 10.80 -5.70 5.55
N LEU A 171 9.69 -6.09 4.90
CA LEU A 171 8.47 -5.29 4.85
C LEU A 171 7.41 -5.87 5.79
N ILE A 172 6.96 -5.09 6.75
CA ILE A 172 5.89 -5.44 7.70
C ILE A 172 4.69 -4.56 7.40
N ALA A 173 3.54 -5.15 7.12
CA ALA A 173 2.37 -4.39 6.67
C ALA A 173 1.11 -4.78 7.45
N HIS A 174 0.51 -3.82 8.16
CA HIS A 174 -0.69 -4.02 8.96
C HIS A 174 -1.96 -3.66 8.18
N SER A 175 -2.95 -4.54 8.21
CA SER A 175 -4.33 -4.27 7.75
C SER A 175 -4.39 -3.69 6.32
N CYS A 176 -4.83 -2.45 6.17
CA CYS A 176 -4.88 -1.75 4.88
C CYS A 176 -3.48 -1.57 4.26
N GLY A 177 -2.43 -1.44 5.09
CA GLY A 177 -1.04 -1.45 4.62
C GLY A 177 -0.68 -2.74 3.89
N ALA A 178 -1.24 -3.88 4.31
CA ALA A 178 -1.03 -5.15 3.60
C ALA A 178 -1.64 -5.15 2.19
N HIS A 179 -2.80 -4.51 1.98
CA HIS A 179 -3.34 -4.33 0.62
C HIS A 179 -2.46 -3.43 -0.24
N MET A 180 -1.87 -2.40 0.35
CA MET A 180 -0.91 -1.50 -0.32
C MET A 180 0.38 -2.25 -0.69
N ALA A 181 0.91 -3.07 0.22
CA ALA A 181 2.03 -3.95 -0.06
C ALA A 181 1.72 -4.95 -1.19
N MET A 182 0.50 -5.50 -1.22
CA MET A 182 0.09 -6.43 -2.30
C MET A 182 -0.06 -5.73 -3.65
N ALA A 183 -0.49 -4.46 -3.69
CA ALA A 183 -0.49 -3.68 -4.93
C ALA A 183 0.94 -3.45 -5.46
N TRP A 184 1.92 -3.29 -4.56
CA TRP A 184 3.33 -3.23 -4.95
C TRP A 184 3.86 -4.61 -5.38
N ALA A 185 3.45 -5.71 -4.72
CA ALA A 185 3.82 -7.07 -5.11
C ALA A 185 3.38 -7.43 -6.55
N ASP A 186 2.29 -6.85 -7.04
CA ASP A 186 1.83 -7.05 -8.42
C ASP A 186 2.81 -6.46 -9.47
N VAL A 187 3.68 -5.53 -9.10
CA VAL A 187 4.67 -4.89 -9.99
C VAL A 187 6.10 -5.35 -9.71
N ASP A 188 6.50 -5.56 -8.46
CA ASP A 188 7.88 -5.92 -8.05
C ASP A 188 8.04 -7.41 -7.70
N SER A 189 6.93 -8.12 -7.41
CA SER A 189 6.96 -9.51 -6.91
C SER A 189 7.78 -9.70 -5.62
N PHE A 190 8.01 -8.62 -4.86
CA PHE A 190 8.85 -8.55 -3.65
C PHE A 190 10.33 -8.92 -3.88
N GLU A 191 10.84 -8.76 -5.11
CA GLU A 191 12.24 -9.06 -5.41
C GLU A 191 13.23 -8.08 -4.75
N SER A 192 12.76 -6.87 -4.40
CA SER A 192 13.58 -5.83 -3.77
C SER A 192 13.69 -5.95 -2.25
N ILE A 193 13.02 -6.93 -1.62
CA ILE A 193 13.08 -7.18 -0.17
C ILE A 193 13.48 -8.61 0.15
N ASP A 194 13.87 -8.86 1.40
CA ASP A 194 14.37 -10.17 1.84
C ASP A 194 13.31 -11.02 2.55
N ALA A 195 12.24 -10.39 3.06
CA ALA A 195 11.10 -11.08 3.66
C ALA A 195 9.88 -10.15 3.77
N TYR A 196 8.69 -10.74 3.92
CA TYR A 196 7.44 -10.03 4.10
C TYR A 196 6.67 -10.54 5.32
N VAL A 197 6.15 -9.62 6.13
CA VAL A 197 5.23 -9.90 7.25
C VAL A 197 3.91 -9.22 6.99
N GLY A 198 2.85 -10.00 6.84
CA GLY A 198 1.49 -9.48 6.73
C GLY A 198 0.74 -9.63 8.04
N VAL A 199 0.30 -8.52 8.61
CA VAL A 199 -0.38 -8.46 9.92
C VAL A 199 -1.85 -8.14 9.71
N GLY A 200 -2.76 -9.04 10.13
CA GLY A 200 -4.19 -8.86 9.97
C GLY A 200 -4.62 -8.77 8.50
N MET A 201 -4.04 -9.59 7.62
CA MET A 201 -4.35 -9.61 6.18
C MET A 201 -5.77 -10.10 5.92
N GLY A 202 -6.54 -9.34 5.13
CA GLY A 202 -7.89 -9.73 4.72
C GLY A 202 -8.80 -8.54 4.56
N ALA A 203 -10.09 -8.79 4.34
CA ALA A 203 -11.09 -7.74 4.31
C ALA A 203 -11.29 -7.20 5.74
N THR A 204 -11.19 -5.90 5.91
CA THR A 204 -11.36 -5.22 7.20
C THR A 204 -12.85 -4.97 7.56
N ASP A 205 -13.76 -5.30 6.65
CA ASP A 205 -15.20 -5.27 6.87
C ASP A 205 -15.81 -6.49 6.18
N TYR A 206 -16.40 -7.41 6.95
CA TYR A 206 -16.95 -8.65 6.41
C TYR A 206 -18.08 -8.46 5.38
N LYS A 207 -18.70 -7.27 5.36
CA LYS A 207 -19.71 -6.90 4.35
C LYS A 207 -19.11 -6.39 3.04
N GLN A 208 -17.80 -6.16 3.02
CA GLN A 208 -17.05 -5.69 1.87
C GLN A 208 -16.00 -6.74 1.49
N PRO A 209 -16.35 -7.73 0.66
CA PRO A 209 -15.40 -8.75 0.25
C PRO A 209 -14.23 -8.12 -0.50
N MET A 210 -13.05 -8.71 -0.37
CA MET A 210 -11.87 -8.26 -1.09
C MET A 210 -12.11 -8.21 -2.59
N ARG A 211 -11.66 -7.13 -3.23
CA ARG A 211 -11.71 -6.96 -4.69
C ARG A 211 -10.62 -7.76 -5.39
N HIS A 212 -9.44 -7.83 -4.78
CA HIS A 212 -8.27 -8.51 -5.30
C HIS A 212 -7.75 -9.48 -4.24
N GLN A 213 -7.49 -10.71 -4.66
CA GLN A 213 -6.84 -11.69 -3.78
C GLN A 213 -5.36 -11.34 -3.62
N PHE A 214 -4.79 -11.68 -2.47
CA PHE A 214 -3.36 -11.54 -2.25
C PHE A 214 -2.59 -12.57 -3.10
N PRO A 215 -1.57 -12.16 -3.88
CA PRO A 215 -0.79 -13.04 -4.75
C PRO A 215 0.27 -13.84 -3.98
N LEU A 216 -0.04 -14.35 -2.79
CA LEU A 216 0.90 -14.98 -1.86
C LEU A 216 1.60 -16.22 -2.45
N ASP A 217 0.97 -16.90 -3.40
CA ASP A 217 1.56 -18.05 -4.09
C ASP A 217 2.63 -17.67 -5.13
N LYS A 218 2.74 -16.38 -5.47
CA LYS A 218 3.76 -15.86 -6.39
C LYS A 218 4.98 -15.31 -5.66
N ILE A 219 4.85 -14.98 -4.37
CA ILE A 219 5.92 -14.38 -3.56
C ILE A 219 6.95 -15.46 -3.21
N LYS A 220 8.21 -15.24 -3.56
CA LYS A 220 9.30 -16.21 -3.37
C LYS A 220 10.14 -15.97 -2.12
N VAL A 221 10.13 -14.75 -1.60
CA VAL A 221 10.76 -14.46 -0.30
C VAL A 221 9.96 -15.10 0.84
N PRO A 222 10.56 -15.32 2.02
CA PRO A 222 9.83 -15.76 3.20
C PRO A 222 8.63 -14.86 3.50
N VAL A 223 7.48 -15.46 3.76
CA VAL A 223 6.22 -14.76 4.12
C VAL A 223 5.78 -15.21 5.50
N PHE A 224 5.55 -14.25 6.39
CA PHE A 224 4.93 -14.51 7.69
C PHE A 224 3.55 -13.86 7.76
N ASP A 225 2.51 -14.68 7.86
CA ASP A 225 1.11 -14.25 7.99
C ASP A 225 0.71 -14.30 9.47
N VAL A 226 0.56 -13.12 10.09
CA VAL A 226 0.19 -12.98 11.50
C VAL A 226 -1.20 -12.38 11.60
N TYR A 227 -2.06 -12.94 12.43
CA TYR A 227 -3.37 -12.38 12.71
C TYR A 227 -3.79 -12.56 14.15
N ALA A 228 -4.69 -11.71 14.62
CA ALA A 228 -5.20 -11.74 15.99
C ALA A 228 -6.24 -12.84 16.19
N GLN A 229 -6.28 -13.45 17.37
CA GLN A 229 -7.29 -14.46 17.70
C GLN A 229 -8.72 -13.93 17.55
N ASN A 230 -8.96 -12.68 17.96
CA ASN A 230 -10.24 -11.98 17.83
C ASN A 230 -10.24 -10.95 16.68
N ASP A 231 -9.55 -11.26 15.59
CA ASP A 231 -9.50 -10.41 14.40
C ASP A 231 -10.87 -10.29 13.71
N PHE A 232 -10.99 -9.43 12.72
CA PHE A 232 -12.21 -9.36 11.92
C PHE A 232 -12.58 -10.74 11.36
N PRO A 233 -13.88 -11.11 11.36
CA PRO A 233 -14.31 -12.43 10.89
C PRO A 233 -13.81 -12.80 9.49
N ALA A 234 -13.62 -11.81 8.61
CA ALA A 234 -13.09 -12.06 7.27
C ALA A 234 -11.61 -12.42 7.30
N VAL A 235 -10.80 -11.79 8.16
CA VAL A 235 -9.37 -12.09 8.33
C VAL A 235 -9.18 -13.53 8.82
N ILE A 236 -9.92 -13.91 9.88
CA ILE A 236 -9.89 -15.27 10.45
C ILE A 236 -10.34 -16.30 9.42
N LYS A 237 -11.48 -16.05 8.74
CA LYS A 237 -12.03 -16.96 7.73
C LYS A 237 -11.08 -17.21 6.55
N MET A 238 -10.31 -16.20 6.18
CA MET A 238 -9.35 -16.29 5.05
C MET A 238 -7.99 -16.88 5.45
N ALA A 239 -7.69 -17.03 6.74
CA ALA A 239 -6.38 -17.48 7.19
C ALA A 239 -5.96 -18.86 6.62
N PRO A 240 -6.84 -19.90 6.54
CA PRO A 240 -6.48 -21.16 5.92
C PRO A 240 -6.13 -21.06 4.44
N ASP A 241 -6.84 -20.20 3.68
CA ASP A 241 -6.58 -19.99 2.26
C ASP A 241 -5.25 -19.25 2.06
N ARG A 242 -4.95 -18.26 2.90
CA ARG A 242 -3.65 -17.57 2.88
C ARG A 242 -2.50 -18.53 3.16
N LEU A 243 -2.64 -19.38 4.18
CA LEU A 243 -1.63 -20.42 4.48
C LEU A 243 -1.43 -21.38 3.31
N ALA A 244 -2.50 -21.77 2.63
CA ALA A 244 -2.41 -22.64 1.46
C ALA A 244 -1.63 -21.98 0.30
N LEU A 245 -1.86 -20.69 0.05
CA LEU A 245 -1.12 -19.92 -0.96
C LEU A 245 0.36 -19.78 -0.60
N ILE A 246 0.67 -19.44 0.67
CA ILE A 246 2.04 -19.34 1.19
C ILE A 246 2.78 -20.67 1.02
N LYS A 247 2.16 -21.79 1.38
CA LYS A 247 2.75 -23.12 1.20
C LYS A 247 2.96 -23.46 -0.29
N LYS A 248 2.04 -23.04 -1.15
CA LYS A 248 2.18 -23.23 -2.61
C LYS A 248 3.37 -22.45 -3.20
N ALA A 249 3.71 -21.30 -2.63
CA ALA A 249 4.90 -20.54 -3.03
C ALA A 249 6.21 -21.30 -2.78
N GLY A 250 6.22 -22.20 -1.79
CA GLY A 250 7.28 -23.18 -1.55
C GLY A 250 8.51 -22.67 -0.77
N ASN A 251 8.42 -21.52 -0.08
CA ASN A 251 9.50 -21.06 0.77
C ASN A 251 9.38 -21.70 2.17
N GLU A 252 10.41 -22.47 2.58
CA GLU A 252 10.40 -23.25 3.83
C GLU A 252 10.41 -22.41 5.10
N LYS A 253 10.87 -21.15 5.02
CA LYS A 253 10.87 -20.20 6.14
C LYS A 253 9.53 -19.48 6.31
N SER A 254 8.62 -19.64 5.35
CA SER A 254 7.29 -19.04 5.44
C SER A 254 6.44 -19.74 6.50
N ALA A 255 5.68 -18.93 7.25
CA ALA A 255 4.86 -19.41 8.37
C ALA A 255 3.56 -18.61 8.54
N GLN A 256 2.68 -19.10 9.39
CA GLN A 256 1.48 -18.40 9.85
C GLN A 256 1.37 -18.54 11.37
N ALA A 257 1.01 -17.48 12.07
CA ALA A 257 0.79 -17.46 13.50
C ALA A 257 -0.47 -16.70 13.90
N VAL A 258 -1.01 -17.07 15.05
CA VAL A 258 -2.11 -16.38 15.74
C VAL A 258 -1.55 -15.71 16.99
N VAL A 259 -1.88 -14.45 17.19
CA VAL A 259 -1.60 -13.76 18.46
C VAL A 259 -2.82 -13.93 19.36
N GLU A 260 -2.64 -14.67 20.45
CA GLU A 260 -3.71 -14.97 21.39
C GLU A 260 -4.17 -13.72 22.15
N ASP A 261 -5.43 -13.70 22.58
CA ASP A 261 -6.06 -12.64 23.37
C ASP A 261 -5.90 -11.23 22.75
N SER A 262 -5.81 -11.13 21.42
CA SER A 262 -5.66 -9.87 20.69
C SER A 262 -6.81 -9.63 19.74
N ASP A 263 -7.08 -8.36 19.46
CA ASP A 263 -7.99 -7.88 18.41
C ASP A 263 -7.23 -7.44 17.15
N HIS A 264 -7.94 -7.02 16.12
CA HIS A 264 -7.35 -6.55 14.85
C HIS A 264 -6.35 -5.42 15.01
N TYR A 265 -6.49 -4.61 16.05
CA TYR A 265 -5.63 -3.45 16.31
C TYR A 265 -4.48 -3.77 17.25
N TYR A 266 -4.48 -4.96 17.86
CA TYR A 266 -3.55 -5.36 18.93
C TYR A 266 -3.60 -4.42 20.13
N THR A 267 -4.80 -3.98 20.47
CA THR A 267 -5.04 -3.09 21.62
C THR A 267 -4.42 -3.69 22.89
N ASP A 268 -3.52 -2.94 23.55
CA ASP A 268 -2.75 -3.39 24.72
C ASP A 268 -1.95 -4.70 24.51
N ARG A 269 -1.69 -5.11 23.25
CA ARG A 269 -0.99 -6.36 22.88
C ARG A 269 0.09 -6.15 21.81
N GLY A 270 0.52 -4.92 21.62
CA GLY A 270 1.54 -4.58 20.62
C GLY A 270 2.91 -5.19 20.94
N ASP A 271 3.22 -5.36 22.23
CA ASP A 271 4.42 -6.06 22.74
C ASP A 271 4.42 -7.54 22.33
N VAL A 272 3.29 -8.23 22.51
CA VAL A 272 3.16 -9.65 22.11
C VAL A 272 3.24 -9.81 20.61
N LEU A 273 2.63 -8.90 19.83
CA LEU A 273 2.79 -8.88 18.37
C LEU A 273 4.27 -8.74 17.99
N THR A 274 4.98 -7.84 18.66
CA THR A 274 6.40 -7.57 18.41
C THR A 274 7.25 -8.81 18.72
N GLU A 275 7.01 -9.48 19.83
CA GLU A 275 7.69 -10.72 20.21
C GLU A 275 7.50 -11.82 19.15
N VAL A 276 6.24 -12.08 18.74
CA VAL A 276 5.91 -13.08 17.71
C VAL A 276 6.60 -12.79 16.37
N ILE A 277 6.66 -11.53 15.97
CA ILE A 277 7.32 -11.14 14.72
C ILE A 277 8.84 -11.23 14.87
N SER A 278 9.40 -10.74 16.00
CA SER A 278 10.83 -10.81 16.28
C SER A 278 11.35 -12.24 16.26
N ASP A 279 10.64 -13.17 16.90
CA ASP A 279 11.00 -14.59 16.95
C ASP A 279 11.08 -15.19 15.54
N TRP A 280 10.13 -14.88 14.69
CA TRP A 280 10.18 -15.34 13.30
C TRP A 280 11.32 -14.69 12.51
N LEU A 281 11.55 -13.38 12.66
CA LEU A 281 12.65 -12.67 12.01
C LEU A 281 14.03 -13.23 12.37
N GLN A 282 14.19 -13.83 13.56
CA GLN A 282 15.42 -14.51 13.96
C GLN A 282 15.70 -15.76 13.15
N THR A 283 14.70 -16.33 12.47
CA THR A 283 14.88 -17.53 11.63
C THR A 283 15.40 -17.20 10.22
N LEU A 284 15.42 -15.93 9.84
CA LEU A 284 15.84 -15.47 8.53
C LEU A 284 17.38 -15.46 8.42
#